data_2a2d008dcdc90b5a761226a5297afa14
#
_entry.id   2a2d008dcdc90b5a761226a5297afa14
#
_cell.length_a   1.000
_cell.length_b   1.000
_cell.length_c   1.000
_cell.angle_alpha   90.00
_cell.angle_beta   90.00
_cell.angle_gamma   90.00
#
_symmetry.space_group_name_H-M   'P 1'
#
loop_
_entity.id
_entity.type
_entity.pdbx_description
1 polymer ?
#
loop_
_entity_poly.entity_id
_entity_poly.type
_entity_poly.pdbx_seq_one_letter_code
_entity_poly.pdbx_strand_id
1 'polypeptide(L)'
;MGYIVADQINKILAERKPLQRKMTISTNIKIANAEKKNLAIGDEKKQGMDFDFLFTTIYGENGSKIEVEGTIFYLGDKKELDDIEKSWKEKKTLPNEAIALIVNNRALEIGLLQSIAMASQLRLPTPIKLPKFVLDKETKAEKK
;
A
#
# COMPACT_ATOMS: atom_id res chain seq x y z
N MET A 1 -11.27 -17.54 -9.05
CA MET A 1 -10.80 -16.37 -8.33
C MET A 1 -9.38 -16.03 -8.72
N GLY A 2 -9.08 -14.76 -8.87
CA GLY A 2 -7.76 -14.33 -9.32
C GLY A 2 -6.73 -14.19 -8.20
N TYR A 3 -5.55 -13.82 -8.57
CA TYR A 3 -4.44 -13.67 -7.62
C TYR A 3 -3.42 -12.65 -8.14
N ILE A 4 -2.65 -12.11 -7.21
CA ILE A 4 -1.58 -11.15 -7.53
C ILE A 4 -0.35 -11.93 -7.97
N VAL A 5 0.21 -11.55 -9.12
CA VAL A 5 1.40 -12.24 -9.69
C VAL A 5 2.66 -11.43 -9.53
N ALA A 6 2.55 -10.13 -9.40
CA ALA A 6 3.71 -9.25 -9.29
C ALA A 6 3.29 -7.88 -8.79
N ASP A 7 4.26 -7.10 -8.40
CA ASP A 7 4.06 -5.69 -8.07
C ASP A 7 5.34 -4.93 -8.38
N GLN A 8 5.22 -3.62 -8.47
CA GLN A 8 6.38 -2.75 -8.67
C GLN A 8 6.13 -1.40 -8.01
N ILE A 9 7.22 -0.74 -7.66
CA ILE A 9 7.18 0.60 -7.13
C ILE A 9 7.58 1.53 -8.26
N ASN A 10 6.74 2.53 -8.55
CA ASN A 10 6.98 3.47 -9.63
C ASN A 10 7.62 4.76 -9.15
N LYS A 11 7.32 5.15 -7.91
CA LYS A 11 7.83 6.41 -7.37
C LYS A 11 7.77 6.38 -5.85
N ILE A 12 8.83 6.91 -5.23
CA ILE A 12 8.84 7.17 -3.79
C ILE A 12 9.22 8.63 -3.60
N LEU A 13 8.41 9.34 -2.84
CA LEU A 13 8.71 10.72 -2.45
C LEU A 13 8.74 10.76 -0.94
N ALA A 14 9.84 11.24 -0.38
CA ALA A 14 9.97 11.37 1.07
C ALA A 14 10.56 12.74 1.37
N GLU A 15 9.89 13.49 2.22
CA GLU A 15 10.27 14.86 2.53
C GLU A 15 10.20 15.09 4.03
N ARG A 16 11.31 15.59 4.59
CA ARG A 16 11.37 15.90 6.01
C ARG A 16 11.16 17.39 6.25
N LYS A 17 10.24 17.67 7.16
CA LYS A 17 10.00 19.03 7.66
C LYS A 17 10.25 19.05 9.17
N PRO A 18 10.41 20.22 9.78
CA PRO A 18 10.62 20.29 11.22
C PRO A 18 9.52 19.53 11.97
N LEU A 19 9.92 18.68 12.92
CA LEU A 19 8.99 17.87 13.69
C LEU A 19 8.39 18.68 14.83
N GLN A 20 7.11 18.50 15.06
CA GLN A 20 6.39 19.13 16.17
C GLN A 20 6.41 18.21 17.38
N ARG A 21 6.29 18.78 18.56
CA ARG A 21 6.29 18.03 19.83
C ARG A 21 5.19 16.98 19.90
N LYS A 22 3.99 17.38 19.48
CA LYS A 22 2.85 16.47 19.42
C LYS A 22 2.35 16.46 17.99
N MET A 23 2.36 15.29 17.38
CA MET A 23 1.84 15.13 16.04
C MET A 23 1.25 13.75 15.90
N THR A 24 0.23 13.66 15.07
CA THR A 24 -0.40 12.39 14.72
C THR A 24 0.20 11.90 13.42
N ILE A 25 0.56 10.63 13.38
CA ILE A 25 1.04 10.01 12.16
C ILE A 25 -0.15 9.33 11.50
N SER A 26 -0.47 9.76 10.29
CA SER A 26 -1.61 9.23 9.54
C SER A 26 -1.15 8.50 8.30
N THR A 27 -1.73 7.33 8.05
CA THR A 27 -1.44 6.58 6.84
C THR A 27 -2.73 6.41 6.04
N ASN A 28 -2.60 6.43 4.72
CA ASN A 28 -3.73 6.28 3.82
C ASN A 28 -3.32 5.52 2.57
N ILE A 29 -4.24 4.71 2.05
CA ILE A 29 -4.07 3.98 0.81
C ILE A 29 -5.19 4.34 -0.13
N LYS A 30 -4.85 4.59 -1.38
CA LYS A 30 -5.82 4.88 -2.42
C LYS A 30 -5.47 4.08 -3.66
N ILE A 31 -6.47 3.41 -4.23
CA ILE A 31 -6.31 2.83 -5.55
C ILE A 31 -6.60 3.94 -6.55
N ALA A 32 -5.59 4.34 -7.28
CA ALA A 32 -5.68 5.49 -8.18
C ALA A 32 -6.21 5.12 -9.55
N ASN A 33 -5.99 3.89 -9.99
CA ASN A 33 -6.45 3.44 -11.30
C ASN A 33 -6.53 1.93 -11.36
N ALA A 34 -7.38 1.42 -12.25
CA ALA A 34 -7.48 -0.01 -12.55
C ALA A 34 -7.65 -0.14 -14.06
N GLU A 35 -6.77 -0.88 -14.70
CA GLU A 35 -6.74 -0.98 -16.14
C GLU A 35 -6.38 -2.41 -16.57
N LYS A 36 -7.07 -2.92 -17.59
CA LYS A 36 -6.75 -4.21 -18.17
C LYS A 36 -5.43 -4.16 -18.91
N LYS A 37 -4.62 -5.18 -18.73
CA LYS A 37 -3.38 -5.34 -19.51
C LYS A 37 -3.13 -6.80 -19.82
N ASN A 38 -2.45 -7.01 -20.94
CA ASN A 38 -1.97 -8.33 -21.31
C ASN A 38 -0.60 -8.52 -20.69
N LEU A 39 -0.47 -9.58 -19.91
CA LEU A 39 0.80 -9.92 -19.28
C LEU A 39 1.40 -11.12 -19.97
N ALA A 40 2.68 -11.04 -20.32
CA ALA A 40 3.43 -12.15 -20.85
C ALA A 40 4.03 -12.94 -19.69
N ILE A 41 3.57 -14.18 -19.48
CA ILE A 41 4.11 -15.06 -18.43
C ILE A 41 4.64 -16.29 -19.14
N GLY A 42 5.96 -16.39 -19.22
CA GLY A 42 6.61 -17.43 -20.04
C GLY A 42 6.22 -17.24 -21.49
N ASP A 43 5.75 -18.29 -22.13
CA ASP A 43 5.33 -18.28 -23.54
C ASP A 43 3.85 -17.92 -23.72
N GLU A 44 3.12 -17.73 -22.62
CA GLU A 44 1.69 -17.42 -22.66
C GLU A 44 1.42 -15.94 -22.41
N LYS A 45 0.46 -15.43 -23.17
CA LYS A 45 -0.08 -14.09 -22.91
C LYS A 45 -1.36 -14.27 -22.12
N LYS A 46 -1.39 -13.74 -20.90
CA LYS A 46 -2.58 -13.79 -20.05
C LYS A 46 -3.11 -12.39 -19.84
N GLN A 47 -4.42 -12.27 -19.81
CA GLN A 47 -5.07 -11.01 -19.54
C GLN A 47 -5.11 -10.77 -18.04
N GLY A 48 -4.69 -9.59 -17.62
CA GLY A 48 -4.68 -9.21 -16.23
C GLY A 48 -5.18 -7.81 -16.00
N MET A 49 -5.09 -7.37 -14.77
CA MET A 49 -5.50 -6.04 -14.35
C MET A 49 -4.35 -5.38 -13.61
N ASP A 50 -4.01 -4.15 -14.01
CA ASP A 50 -3.05 -3.33 -13.31
C ASP A 50 -3.81 -2.44 -12.34
N PHE A 51 -3.46 -2.49 -11.06
CA PHE A 51 -4.00 -1.57 -10.06
C PHE A 51 -2.89 -0.61 -9.65
N ASP A 52 -3.07 0.65 -9.96
CA ASP A 52 -2.15 1.69 -9.50
C ASP A 52 -2.59 2.16 -8.13
N PHE A 53 -1.65 2.22 -7.20
CA PHE A 53 -1.96 2.63 -5.83
C PHE A 53 -1.08 3.79 -5.39
N LEU A 54 -1.59 4.54 -4.43
CA LEU A 54 -0.84 5.57 -3.74
C LEU A 54 -0.96 5.32 -2.24
N PHE A 55 0.18 5.15 -1.60
CA PHE A 55 0.27 5.04 -0.14
C PHE A 55 0.90 6.33 0.37
N THR A 56 0.29 6.94 1.39
CA THR A 56 0.78 8.18 1.96
C THR A 56 0.88 8.09 3.46
N THR A 57 2.01 8.53 4.02
CA THR A 57 2.17 8.71 5.47
C THR A 57 2.45 10.19 5.69
N ILE A 58 1.68 10.82 6.57
CA ILE A 58 1.81 12.24 6.88
C ILE A 58 2.06 12.40 8.38
N TYR A 59 3.05 13.22 8.73
CA TYR A 59 3.43 13.50 10.11
C TYR A 59 2.86 14.84 10.53
N GLY A 60 1.70 14.80 11.19
CA GLY A 60 1.02 16.00 11.61
C GLY A 60 0.37 16.75 10.46
N GLU A 61 -0.10 17.94 10.72
CA GLU A 61 -0.71 18.78 9.70
C GLU A 61 0.39 19.50 8.92
N ASN A 62 0.42 19.29 7.61
CA ASN A 62 1.43 19.90 6.73
C ASN A 62 2.87 19.58 7.13
N GLY A 63 3.08 18.43 7.78
CA GLY A 63 4.38 18.01 8.23
C GLY A 63 5.14 17.18 7.21
N SER A 64 6.10 16.40 7.71
CA SER A 64 6.87 15.48 6.88
C SER A 64 5.93 14.48 6.19
N LYS A 65 6.33 14.02 5.02
CA LYS A 65 5.47 13.19 4.19
C LYS A 65 6.27 12.11 3.46
N ILE A 66 5.68 10.92 3.37
CA ILE A 66 6.23 9.83 2.57
C ILE A 66 5.11 9.34 1.66
N GLU A 67 5.37 9.33 0.35
CA GLU A 67 4.43 8.81 -0.64
C GLU A 67 5.09 7.66 -1.40
N VAL A 68 4.33 6.59 -1.61
CA VAL A 68 4.77 5.45 -2.39
C VAL A 68 3.71 5.18 -3.45
N GLU A 69 4.11 5.30 -4.71
CA GLU A 69 3.25 4.98 -5.84
C GLU A 69 3.75 3.68 -6.48
N GLY A 70 2.84 2.80 -6.76
CA GLY A 70 3.20 1.53 -7.38
C GLY A 70 2.05 0.93 -8.16
N THR A 71 2.31 -0.22 -8.74
CA THR A 71 1.34 -0.97 -9.53
C THR A 71 1.35 -2.41 -9.07
N ILE A 72 0.14 -2.97 -8.91
CA ILE A 72 -0.07 -4.36 -8.55
C ILE A 72 -0.65 -5.07 -9.76
N PHE A 73 -0.03 -6.18 -10.15
CA PHE A 73 -0.45 -6.97 -11.31
C PHE A 73 -1.28 -8.15 -10.85
N TYR A 74 -2.53 -8.19 -11.31
CA TYR A 74 -3.52 -9.18 -10.89
C TYR A 74 -3.97 -10.00 -12.09
N LEU A 75 -4.01 -11.33 -11.93
CA LEU A 75 -4.55 -12.23 -12.95
C LEU A 75 -5.89 -12.77 -12.47
N GLY A 76 -6.84 -12.85 -13.38
CA GLY A 76 -8.13 -13.42 -13.11
C GLY A 76 -8.76 -13.88 -14.42
N ASP A 77 -9.95 -14.50 -14.32
CA ASP A 77 -10.64 -14.89 -15.54
C ASP A 77 -11.27 -13.65 -16.21
N LYS A 78 -11.67 -13.82 -17.46
CA LYS A 78 -12.20 -12.73 -18.26
C LYS A 78 -13.40 -12.04 -17.62
N LYS A 79 -14.32 -12.84 -17.08
CA LYS A 79 -15.54 -12.29 -16.45
C LYS A 79 -15.19 -11.42 -15.24
N GLU A 80 -14.29 -11.89 -14.40
CA GLU A 80 -13.84 -11.16 -13.24
C GLU A 80 -13.21 -9.83 -13.63
N LEU A 81 -12.31 -9.87 -14.64
CA LEU A 81 -11.64 -8.66 -15.12
C LEU A 81 -12.61 -7.67 -15.75
N ASP A 82 -13.60 -8.15 -16.49
CA ASP A 82 -14.63 -7.32 -17.09
C ASP A 82 -15.47 -6.62 -16.01
N ASP A 83 -15.81 -7.36 -14.96
CA ASP A 83 -16.57 -6.81 -13.83
C ASP A 83 -15.77 -5.73 -13.10
N ILE A 84 -14.49 -5.95 -12.89
CA ILE A 84 -13.61 -4.97 -12.26
C ILE A 84 -13.52 -3.71 -13.11
N GLU A 85 -13.28 -3.86 -14.39
CA GLU A 85 -13.17 -2.73 -15.31
C GLU A 85 -14.44 -1.90 -15.34
N LYS A 86 -15.58 -2.56 -15.44
CA LYS A 86 -16.88 -1.90 -15.46
C LYS A 86 -17.15 -1.13 -14.18
N SER A 87 -16.94 -1.79 -13.04
CA SER A 87 -17.14 -1.16 -11.73
C SER A 87 -16.24 0.05 -11.55
N TRP A 88 -14.99 -0.07 -11.96
CA TRP A 88 -14.04 1.03 -11.87
C TRP A 88 -14.42 2.23 -12.73
N LYS A 89 -14.84 1.98 -13.97
CA LYS A 89 -15.27 3.05 -14.87
C LYS A 89 -16.51 3.78 -14.39
N GLU A 90 -17.46 3.02 -13.83
CA GLU A 90 -18.73 3.59 -13.38
C GLU A 90 -18.67 4.24 -12.00
N LYS A 91 -18.01 3.58 -11.05
CA LYS A 91 -18.07 3.99 -9.63
C LYS A 91 -16.71 4.27 -8.99
N LYS A 92 -15.62 4.02 -9.70
CA LYS A 92 -14.26 4.11 -9.15
C LYS A 92 -14.06 3.23 -7.92
N THR A 93 -14.77 2.10 -7.88
CA THR A 93 -14.69 1.13 -6.79
C THR A 93 -14.46 -0.27 -7.36
N LEU A 94 -13.99 -1.18 -6.52
CA LEU A 94 -13.85 -2.57 -6.89
C LEU A 94 -15.15 -3.31 -6.58
N PRO A 95 -15.60 -4.22 -7.46
CA PRO A 95 -16.92 -4.84 -7.35
C PRO A 95 -17.04 -5.88 -6.24
N ASN A 96 -15.93 -6.40 -5.77
CA ASN A 96 -15.89 -7.53 -4.85
C ASN A 96 -15.01 -7.18 -3.65
N GLU A 97 -15.54 -7.36 -2.45
CA GLU A 97 -14.81 -7.10 -1.23
C GLU A 97 -13.54 -7.95 -1.11
N ALA A 98 -13.59 -9.19 -1.60
CA ALA A 98 -12.42 -10.07 -1.55
C ALA A 98 -11.28 -9.53 -2.41
N ILE A 99 -11.60 -9.04 -3.61
CA ILE A 99 -10.61 -8.46 -4.50
C ILE A 99 -10.05 -7.16 -3.89
N ALA A 100 -10.94 -6.31 -3.38
CA ALA A 100 -10.53 -5.07 -2.73
C ALA A 100 -9.60 -5.35 -1.56
N LEU A 101 -9.92 -6.35 -0.74
CA LEU A 101 -9.11 -6.74 0.40
C LEU A 101 -7.71 -7.19 -0.02
N ILE A 102 -7.64 -8.06 -1.04
CA ILE A 102 -6.36 -8.58 -1.55
C ILE A 102 -5.48 -7.43 -2.07
N VAL A 103 -6.05 -6.57 -2.90
CA VAL A 103 -5.31 -5.47 -3.52
C VAL A 103 -4.89 -4.44 -2.47
N ASN A 104 -5.80 -4.04 -1.60
CA ASN A 104 -5.49 -3.05 -0.56
C ASN A 104 -4.47 -3.57 0.44
N ASN A 105 -4.56 -4.83 0.84
CA ASN A 105 -3.57 -5.42 1.75
C ASN A 105 -2.19 -5.48 1.14
N ARG A 106 -2.10 -5.79 -0.16
CA ARG A 106 -0.81 -5.79 -0.84
C ARG A 106 -0.23 -4.38 -0.94
N ALA A 107 -1.06 -3.41 -1.27
CA ALA A 107 -0.63 -2.01 -1.33
C ALA A 107 -0.18 -1.52 0.04
N LEU A 108 -0.90 -1.89 1.09
CA LEU A 108 -0.55 -1.54 2.46
C LEU A 108 0.80 -2.13 2.86
N GLU A 109 1.02 -3.40 2.56
CA GLU A 109 2.29 -4.08 2.85
C GLU A 109 3.46 -3.39 2.16
N ILE A 110 3.33 -3.14 0.86
CA ILE A 110 4.37 -2.47 0.08
C ILE A 110 4.64 -1.07 0.63
N GLY A 111 3.57 -0.31 0.86
CA GLY A 111 3.67 1.07 1.33
C GLY A 111 4.30 1.18 2.71
N LEU A 112 3.89 0.32 3.65
CA LEU A 112 4.43 0.34 5.00
C LEU A 112 5.92 -0.01 5.02
N LEU A 113 6.32 -1.05 4.28
CA LEU A 113 7.73 -1.44 4.23
C LEU A 113 8.61 -0.32 3.69
N GLN A 114 8.17 0.34 2.63
CA GLN A 114 8.91 1.45 2.06
C GLN A 114 8.89 2.68 2.97
N SER A 115 7.78 2.93 3.64
CA SER A 115 7.68 4.04 4.59
C SER A 115 8.60 3.86 5.78
N ILE A 116 8.74 2.64 6.30
CA ILE A 116 9.67 2.35 7.38
C ILE A 116 11.10 2.63 6.92
N ALA A 117 11.46 2.19 5.72
CA ALA A 117 12.79 2.42 5.17
C ALA A 117 13.08 3.91 5.00
N MET A 118 12.12 4.66 4.44
CA MET A 118 12.29 6.09 4.22
C MET A 118 12.32 6.88 5.54
N ALA A 119 11.48 6.50 6.50
CA ALA A 119 11.48 7.13 7.82
C ALA A 119 12.84 6.95 8.49
N SER A 120 13.42 5.76 8.36
CA SER A 120 14.77 5.50 8.90
C SER A 120 15.81 6.40 8.26
N GLN A 121 15.77 6.55 6.94
CA GLN A 121 16.73 7.40 6.22
C GLN A 121 16.59 8.87 6.58
N LEU A 122 15.38 9.34 6.78
CA LEU A 122 15.10 10.74 7.10
C LEU A 122 15.10 11.04 8.60
N ARG A 123 15.34 10.02 9.43
CA ARG A 123 15.30 10.16 10.89
C ARG A 123 13.94 10.62 11.39
N LEU A 124 12.89 10.09 10.78
CA LEU A 124 11.51 10.33 11.19
C LEU A 124 11.05 9.17 12.10
N PRO A 125 10.06 9.42 12.97
CA PRO A 125 9.45 8.32 13.73
C PRO A 125 8.86 7.27 12.77
N THR A 126 8.96 6.00 13.14
CA THR A 126 8.39 4.94 12.28
C THR A 126 6.88 5.06 12.24
N PRO A 127 6.26 4.83 11.06
CA PRO A 127 4.80 4.90 10.95
C PRO A 127 4.07 3.77 11.67
N ILE A 128 4.79 2.73 12.04
CA ILE A 128 4.24 1.64 12.85
C ILE A 128 5.16 1.39 14.04
N LYS A 129 4.59 0.77 15.07
CA LYS A 129 5.36 0.44 16.26
C LYS A 129 6.22 -0.79 16.01
N LEU A 130 7.54 -0.65 16.17
CA LEU A 130 8.47 -1.76 15.97
C LEU A 130 8.65 -2.54 17.27
N PRO A 131 8.90 -3.87 17.18
CA PRO A 131 9.23 -4.65 18.35
C PRO A 131 10.53 -4.16 18.99
N LYS A 132 10.61 -4.22 20.31
CA LYS A 132 11.82 -3.87 21.03
C LYS A 132 11.93 -4.69 22.31
N PHE A 133 13.14 -4.87 22.76
CA PHE A 133 13.36 -5.57 24.03
C PHE A 133 13.01 -4.65 25.19
N VAL A 134 12.36 -5.22 26.20
CA VAL A 134 12.04 -4.51 27.44
C VAL A 134 12.51 -5.36 28.61
N LEU A 135 12.67 -4.73 29.76
CA LEU A 135 13.02 -5.46 30.98
C LEU A 135 11.82 -6.29 31.45
N ASP A 136 12.07 -7.47 32.03
CA ASP A 136 11.01 -8.35 32.49
C ASP A 136 9.99 -7.64 33.37
N LYS A 137 10.43 -6.73 34.22
CA LYS A 137 9.59 -5.94 35.08
C LYS A 137 8.60 -5.08 34.28
N GLU A 138 9.07 -4.46 33.22
CA GLU A 138 8.23 -3.64 32.33
C GLU A 138 7.26 -4.52 31.55
N THR A 139 7.71 -5.66 31.08
CA THR A 139 6.89 -6.61 30.35
C THR A 139 5.70 -7.06 31.19
N LYS A 140 5.91 -7.35 32.49
CA LYS A 140 4.84 -7.74 33.40
C LYS A 140 3.84 -6.61 33.59
N ALA A 141 4.29 -5.38 33.66
CA ALA A 141 3.43 -4.22 33.81
C ALA A 141 2.58 -4.01 32.56
N GLU A 142 3.15 -4.21 31.39
CA GLU A 142 2.45 -4.06 30.11
C GLU A 142 1.37 -5.12 29.89
N LYS A 143 1.53 -6.31 30.46
CA LYS A 143 0.56 -7.40 30.31
C LYS A 143 -0.71 -7.21 31.12
N LYS A 144 -0.74 -6.27 31.97
CA LYS A 144 -1.94 -5.89 32.69
C LYS A 144 -2.76 -4.88 31.88
#